data_9b4aa45510aacdeac8d69bc6ddeab3d5
#
_entry.id   9b4aa45510aacdeac8d69bc6ddeab3d5
#
_cell.length_a   1.000
_cell.length_b   1.000
_cell.length_c   1.000
_cell.angle_alpha   90.00
_cell.angle_beta   90.00
_cell.angle_gamma   90.00
#
_symmetry.space_group_name_H-M   'P 1'
#
loop_
_entity.id
_entity.type
_entity.pdbx_description
1 polymer ?
#
loop_
_entity_poly.entity_id
_entity_poly.type
_entity_poly.pdbx_seq_one_letter_code
_entity_poly.pdbx_strand_id
1 'polypeptide(L)'
;IEGNGLASMELPLIVANEDNTDIFVNGSATPNATINAGDYYLVDNSFYQGTTNRNIYVRTSKNVYAYQLLGGGNDTATAGLNFIPPLSCFFQNSVNIPDVNVIGGTSYIADLMVLTYASASLTLNGSTISSAQAQAVLGNTDWVTYRISGVSGNVNIESTGPLAVGVFGYGSNPNNPNQGITSGFAGYYSGFGSN
;
A
#
# COMPACT_ATOMS: atom_id res chain seq x y z
N ILE A 1 0.44 -2.81 -1.92
CA ILE A 1 1.24 -3.76 -1.11
C ILE A 1 0.31 -4.38 -0.08
N GLU A 2 0.46 -5.66 0.18
CA GLU A 2 -0.25 -6.34 1.25
C GLU A 2 0.28 -5.91 2.61
N GLY A 3 -0.61 -5.57 3.53
CA GLY A 3 -0.27 -5.28 4.91
C GLY A 3 -0.11 -6.53 5.77
N ASN A 4 -0.51 -6.47 7.03
CA ASN A 4 -0.34 -7.57 7.99
C ASN A 4 -1.68 -8.18 8.43
N GLY A 5 -2.74 -7.93 7.69
CA GLY A 5 -4.06 -8.45 7.96
C GLY A 5 -4.31 -9.84 7.37
N LEU A 6 -5.55 -10.29 7.47
CA LEU A 6 -5.99 -11.47 6.74
C LEU A 6 -6.03 -11.15 5.25
N ALA A 7 -5.39 -11.99 4.45
CA ALA A 7 -5.29 -11.81 3.00
C ALA A 7 -6.65 -11.57 2.32
N SER A 8 -7.73 -12.13 2.85
CA SER A 8 -9.10 -11.91 2.36
C SER A 8 -9.67 -10.52 2.63
N MET A 9 -9.04 -9.72 3.48
CA MET A 9 -9.50 -8.40 3.89
C MET A 9 -8.63 -7.24 3.36
N GLU A 10 -7.57 -7.53 2.63
CA GLU A 10 -6.66 -6.53 2.07
C GLU A 10 -6.75 -6.47 0.54
N LEU A 11 -7.97 -6.57 0.02
CA LEU A 11 -8.21 -6.62 -1.42
C LEU A 11 -8.20 -5.21 -2.03
N PRO A 12 -7.57 -5.03 -3.21
CA PRO A 12 -7.79 -3.82 -4.00
C PRO A 12 -9.24 -3.79 -4.51
N LEU A 13 -9.92 -2.68 -4.23
CA LEU A 13 -11.25 -2.36 -4.73
C LEU A 13 -11.12 -1.34 -5.85
N ILE A 14 -11.60 -1.67 -7.04
CA ILE A 14 -11.59 -0.80 -8.21
C ILE A 14 -13.03 -0.41 -8.51
N VAL A 15 -13.32 0.89 -8.58
CA VAL A 15 -14.64 1.43 -8.92
C VAL A 15 -14.53 2.19 -10.24
N ALA A 16 -15.32 1.79 -11.24
CA ALA A 16 -15.27 2.41 -12.55
C ALA A 16 -16.01 3.77 -12.57
N ASN A 17 -15.41 4.74 -13.25
CA ASN A 17 -16.03 6.05 -13.53
C ASN A 17 -16.74 6.07 -14.89
N GLU A 18 -16.48 5.09 -15.76
CA GLU A 18 -16.98 5.01 -17.13
C GLU A 18 -17.38 3.59 -17.48
N ASP A 19 -18.36 3.45 -18.40
CA ASP A 19 -18.79 2.14 -18.94
C ASP A 19 -17.67 1.46 -19.72
N ASN A 20 -17.71 0.12 -19.76
CA ASN A 20 -16.72 -0.70 -20.47
C ASN A 20 -15.28 -0.40 -20.03
N THR A 21 -15.04 -0.31 -18.74
CA THR A 21 -13.72 -0.15 -18.15
C THR A 21 -13.10 -1.54 -17.95
N ASP A 22 -12.03 -1.82 -18.69
CA ASP A 22 -11.26 -3.05 -18.55
C ASP A 22 -10.25 -2.96 -17.42
N ILE A 23 -10.12 -4.04 -16.68
CA ILE A 23 -9.19 -4.19 -15.55
C ILE A 23 -8.20 -5.31 -15.86
N PHE A 24 -6.90 -4.99 -15.78
CA PHE A 24 -5.80 -5.91 -16.03
C PHE A 24 -4.96 -6.05 -14.77
N VAL A 25 -4.64 -7.27 -14.37
CA VAL A 25 -3.87 -7.54 -13.16
C VAL A 25 -2.52 -8.16 -13.53
N ASN A 26 -1.44 -7.69 -12.89
CA ASN A 26 -0.09 -8.22 -13.01
C ASN A 26 0.42 -8.36 -14.45
N GLY A 27 0.06 -7.40 -15.31
CA GLY A 27 0.52 -7.37 -16.70
C GLY A 27 -0.21 -8.33 -17.64
N SER A 28 -1.38 -8.86 -17.24
CA SER A 28 -2.22 -9.67 -18.12
C SER A 28 -2.48 -8.95 -19.46
N ALA A 29 -2.40 -9.68 -20.55
CA ALA A 29 -2.70 -9.16 -21.90
C ALA A 29 -4.22 -9.11 -22.17
N THR A 30 -5.01 -9.87 -21.41
CA THR A 30 -6.48 -9.89 -21.50
C THR A 30 -7.07 -9.29 -20.21
N PRO A 31 -8.22 -8.61 -20.28
CA PRO A 31 -8.90 -8.13 -19.11
C PRO A 31 -9.24 -9.26 -18.14
N ASN A 32 -8.99 -9.03 -16.85
CA ASN A 32 -9.47 -9.91 -15.77
C ASN A 32 -10.94 -9.64 -15.47
N ALA A 33 -11.40 -8.41 -15.74
CA ALA A 33 -12.80 -8.00 -15.67
C ALA A 33 -13.05 -6.80 -16.57
N THR A 34 -14.32 -6.62 -16.99
CA THR A 34 -14.83 -5.39 -17.61
C THR A 34 -16.05 -4.95 -16.80
N ILE A 35 -16.07 -3.70 -16.34
CA ILE A 35 -17.13 -3.14 -15.49
C ILE A 35 -17.64 -1.82 -16.06
N ASN A 36 -18.87 -1.43 -15.67
CA ASN A 36 -19.49 -0.17 -16.10
C ASN A 36 -19.40 0.90 -15.02
N ALA A 37 -19.72 2.13 -15.37
CA ALA A 37 -19.75 3.25 -14.46
C ALA A 37 -20.57 2.96 -13.19
N GLY A 38 -19.96 3.14 -12.03
CA GLY A 38 -20.55 2.85 -10.73
C GLY A 38 -20.41 1.39 -10.26
N ASP A 39 -20.05 0.48 -11.14
CA ASP A 39 -19.72 -0.89 -10.75
C ASP A 39 -18.35 -0.96 -10.08
N TYR A 40 -18.11 -2.04 -9.35
CA TYR A 40 -16.83 -2.30 -8.72
C TYR A 40 -16.30 -3.71 -9.00
N TYR A 41 -15.00 -3.86 -8.87
CA TYR A 41 -14.30 -5.14 -8.93
C TYR A 41 -13.34 -5.27 -7.75
N LEU A 42 -13.46 -6.37 -7.01
CA LEU A 42 -12.50 -6.75 -5.98
C LEU A 42 -11.43 -7.63 -6.60
N VAL A 43 -10.17 -7.17 -6.56
CA VAL A 43 -9.04 -7.96 -7.05
C VAL A 43 -8.74 -9.06 -6.04
N ASP A 44 -8.80 -10.32 -6.49
CA ASP A 44 -8.58 -11.47 -5.62
C ASP A 44 -7.16 -11.52 -5.05
N ASN A 45 -7.03 -11.96 -3.81
CA ASN A 45 -5.76 -12.01 -3.09
C ASN A 45 -4.74 -12.99 -3.68
N SER A 46 -5.18 -13.96 -4.48
CA SER A 46 -4.28 -14.89 -5.19
C SER A 46 -3.38 -14.18 -6.21
N PHE A 47 -3.74 -12.96 -6.63
CA PHE A 47 -2.91 -12.14 -7.51
C PHE A 47 -1.73 -11.47 -6.79
N TYR A 48 -1.67 -11.44 -5.46
CA TYR A 48 -0.51 -10.92 -4.75
C TYR A 48 0.75 -11.72 -5.06
N GLN A 49 1.81 -11.03 -5.48
CA GLN A 49 3.09 -11.61 -5.86
C GLN A 49 4.14 -11.34 -4.80
N GLY A 50 5.04 -12.31 -4.59
CA GLY A 50 6.10 -12.24 -3.59
C GLY A 50 5.78 -13.04 -2.33
N THR A 51 6.71 -13.03 -1.37
CA THR A 51 6.61 -13.82 -0.12
C THR A 51 6.46 -12.96 1.12
N THR A 52 7.28 -11.93 1.26
CA THR A 52 7.36 -11.10 2.47
C THR A 52 6.82 -9.69 2.24
N ASN A 53 6.86 -9.24 1.01
CA ASN A 53 6.57 -7.88 0.59
C ASN A 53 5.67 -7.98 -0.64
N ARG A 54 4.52 -8.63 -0.44
CA ARG A 54 3.61 -8.98 -1.53
C ARG A 54 2.97 -7.75 -2.13
N ASN A 55 2.91 -7.70 -3.46
CA ASN A 55 2.28 -6.61 -4.19
C ASN A 55 1.36 -7.11 -5.31
N ILE A 56 0.50 -6.22 -5.77
CA ILE A 56 -0.35 -6.41 -6.96
C ILE A 56 -0.19 -5.17 -7.84
N TYR A 57 -0.11 -5.35 -9.14
CA TYR A 57 -0.21 -4.29 -10.12
C TYR A 57 -1.56 -4.34 -10.82
N VAL A 58 -2.27 -3.21 -10.83
CA VAL A 58 -3.55 -3.06 -11.55
C VAL A 58 -3.41 -1.95 -12.58
N ARG A 59 -3.81 -2.25 -13.81
CA ARG A 59 -3.95 -1.31 -14.91
C ARG A 59 -5.39 -1.31 -15.38
N THR A 60 -5.92 -0.15 -15.71
CA THR A 60 -7.28 0.00 -16.24
C THR A 60 -7.26 0.72 -17.58
N SER A 61 -8.25 0.43 -18.43
CA SER A 61 -8.38 1.09 -19.74
C SER A 61 -8.92 2.53 -19.64
N LYS A 62 -9.57 2.87 -18.53
CA LYS A 62 -10.18 4.18 -18.26
C LYS A 62 -9.96 4.59 -16.81
N ASN A 63 -10.36 5.80 -16.46
CA ASN A 63 -10.23 6.34 -15.11
C ASN A 63 -11.10 5.57 -14.11
N VAL A 64 -10.52 5.31 -12.95
CA VAL A 64 -11.14 4.58 -11.85
C VAL A 64 -10.80 5.23 -10.52
N TYR A 65 -11.56 4.89 -9.49
CA TYR A 65 -11.13 5.05 -8.11
C TYR A 65 -10.59 3.71 -7.59
N ALA A 66 -9.40 3.74 -7.02
CA ALA A 66 -8.77 2.56 -6.46
C ALA A 66 -8.63 2.71 -4.94
N TYR A 67 -9.03 1.68 -4.23
CA TYR A 67 -8.91 1.61 -2.78
C TYR A 67 -8.30 0.28 -2.37
N GLN A 68 -7.64 0.25 -1.24
CA GLN A 68 -7.30 -0.97 -0.55
C GLN A 68 -8.26 -1.15 0.62
N LEU A 69 -8.92 -2.29 0.68
CA LEU A 69 -9.64 -2.70 1.88
C LEU A 69 -8.59 -2.92 2.99
N LEU A 70 -8.89 -2.42 4.17
CA LEU A 70 -8.05 -2.60 5.34
C LEU A 70 -8.75 -3.58 6.26
N GLY A 71 -8.14 -4.74 6.45
CA GLY A 71 -8.56 -5.70 7.42
C GLY A 71 -7.51 -5.84 8.51
N GLY A 72 -7.93 -5.99 9.75
CA GLY A 72 -7.03 -6.37 10.83
C GLY A 72 -7.03 -7.87 11.05
N GLY A 73 -6.02 -8.37 11.72
CA GLY A 73 -6.01 -9.76 12.16
C GLY A 73 -7.23 -10.06 13.07
N ASN A 74 -7.80 -11.24 12.92
CA ASN A 74 -8.89 -11.74 13.74
C ASN A 74 -10.17 -10.90 13.79
N ASP A 75 -10.88 -10.88 12.65
CA ASP A 75 -12.32 -10.60 12.49
C ASP A 75 -12.95 -9.38 13.19
N THR A 76 -12.27 -8.69 14.05
CA THR A 76 -12.78 -7.53 14.78
C THR A 76 -12.12 -6.22 14.41
N ALA A 77 -11.22 -6.24 13.48
CA ALA A 77 -10.50 -5.04 13.10
C ALA A 77 -11.39 -4.07 12.31
N THR A 78 -11.10 -2.83 12.50
CA THR A 78 -11.76 -1.73 11.83
C THR A 78 -11.63 -1.89 10.32
N ALA A 79 -12.73 -2.24 9.67
CA ALA A 79 -12.79 -2.20 8.22
C ALA A 79 -12.63 -0.75 7.77
N GLY A 80 -11.69 -0.51 6.88
CA GLY A 80 -11.42 0.80 6.31
C GLY A 80 -11.16 0.70 4.81
N LEU A 81 -11.29 1.82 4.14
CA LEU A 81 -10.89 1.99 2.75
C LEU A 81 -9.75 3.00 2.69
N ASN A 82 -8.63 2.57 2.14
CA ASN A 82 -7.50 3.44 1.92
C ASN A 82 -7.39 3.76 0.43
N PHE A 83 -7.51 5.05 0.09
CA PHE A 83 -7.38 5.48 -1.32
C PHE A 83 -5.97 5.19 -1.82
N ILE A 84 -5.87 4.59 -3.00
CA ILE A 84 -4.61 4.31 -3.67
C ILE A 84 -4.45 5.29 -4.84
N PRO A 85 -3.50 6.21 -4.78
CA PRO A 85 -3.24 7.11 -5.90
C PRO A 85 -2.67 6.32 -7.10
N PRO A 86 -2.89 6.79 -8.33
CA PRO A 86 -2.29 6.18 -9.51
C PRO A 86 -0.76 6.30 -9.47
N LEU A 87 -0.06 5.39 -10.13
CA LEU A 87 1.38 5.50 -10.32
C LEU A 87 1.70 6.79 -11.08
N SER A 88 2.65 7.55 -10.56
CA SER A 88 3.05 8.84 -11.14
C SER A 88 4.55 9.06 -11.04
N CYS A 89 5.17 9.52 -12.12
CA CYS A 89 6.54 10.00 -12.10
C CYS A 89 6.70 11.37 -11.41
N PHE A 90 5.59 12.02 -11.06
CA PHE A 90 5.55 13.29 -10.34
C PHE A 90 5.41 13.12 -8.83
N PHE A 91 5.50 11.90 -8.30
CA PHE A 91 5.60 11.71 -6.87
C PHE A 91 6.84 12.45 -6.33
N GLN A 92 6.72 12.96 -5.11
CA GLN A 92 7.87 13.52 -4.40
C GLN A 92 8.94 12.43 -4.17
N ASN A 93 10.14 12.85 -3.79
CA ASN A 93 11.25 11.94 -3.52
C ASN A 93 11.63 11.88 -2.02
N SER A 94 10.91 12.59 -1.17
CA SER A 94 11.11 12.61 0.27
C SER A 94 9.77 12.73 1.00
N VAL A 95 9.59 11.92 2.05
CA VAL A 95 8.41 11.92 2.91
C VAL A 95 8.83 11.93 4.36
N ASN A 96 8.29 12.87 5.14
CA ASN A 96 8.49 12.96 6.58
C ASN A 96 7.20 12.62 7.31
N ILE A 97 7.26 11.67 8.24
CA ILE A 97 6.12 11.22 9.05
C ILE A 97 6.48 11.37 10.52
N PRO A 98 5.89 12.33 11.23
CA PRO A 98 6.12 12.47 12.66
C PRO A 98 5.40 11.34 13.42
N ASP A 99 6.02 10.85 14.48
CA ASP A 99 5.44 9.90 15.44
C ASP A 99 4.67 8.75 14.77
N VAL A 100 5.29 8.14 13.75
CA VAL A 100 4.65 7.17 12.81
C VAL A 100 3.87 6.06 13.49
N ASN A 101 4.21 5.70 14.70
CA ASN A 101 3.60 4.61 15.45
C ASN A 101 2.71 5.07 16.61
N VAL A 102 2.41 6.37 16.74
CA VAL A 102 1.59 6.89 17.86
C VAL A 102 0.36 7.60 17.33
N ILE A 103 -0.82 7.12 17.67
CA ILE A 103 -2.11 7.73 17.31
C ILE A 103 -2.93 7.94 18.59
N GLY A 104 -3.34 9.19 18.85
CA GLY A 104 -4.16 9.53 20.01
C GLY A 104 -3.54 9.13 21.35
N GLY A 105 -2.21 9.14 21.46
CA GLY A 105 -1.47 8.73 22.66
C GLY A 105 -1.31 7.20 22.81
N THR A 106 -1.79 6.40 21.84
CA THR A 106 -1.61 4.95 21.82
C THR A 106 -0.49 4.57 20.87
N SER A 107 0.42 3.70 21.33
CA SER A 107 1.50 3.16 20.50
C SER A 107 1.06 1.90 19.75
N TYR A 108 1.45 1.83 18.49
CA TYR A 108 1.19 0.71 17.58
C TYR A 108 2.50 0.13 17.05
N ILE A 109 2.44 -1.08 16.51
CA ILE A 109 3.49 -1.57 15.62
C ILE A 109 3.19 -0.97 14.25
N ALA A 110 4.13 -0.23 13.68
CA ALA A 110 3.94 0.43 12.41
C ALA A 110 4.89 -0.13 11.34
N ASP A 111 4.34 -0.38 10.16
CA ASP A 111 5.08 -0.78 8.98
C ASP A 111 4.94 0.30 7.90
N LEU A 112 6.00 0.53 7.14
CA LEU A 112 5.98 1.34 5.94
C LEU A 112 5.87 0.46 4.70
N MET A 113 4.98 0.82 3.80
CA MET A 113 4.86 0.24 2.48
C MET A 113 5.34 1.28 1.47
N VAL A 114 6.50 1.02 0.88
CA VAL A 114 7.20 1.98 0.03
C VAL A 114 7.18 1.51 -1.41
N LEU A 115 6.91 2.43 -2.32
CA LEU A 115 6.96 2.22 -3.77
C LEU A 115 7.92 3.23 -4.37
N THR A 116 8.85 2.77 -5.20
CA THR A 116 9.79 3.63 -5.92
C THR A 116 10.28 2.92 -7.20
N TYR A 117 11.11 3.60 -8.00
CA TYR A 117 11.71 2.96 -9.17
C TYR A 117 12.71 1.86 -8.78
N ALA A 118 12.78 0.81 -9.59
CA ALA A 118 13.73 -0.30 -9.42
C ALA A 118 15.20 0.16 -9.46
N SER A 119 15.48 1.25 -10.17
CA SER A 119 16.82 1.85 -10.27
C SER A 119 17.14 2.85 -9.14
N ALA A 120 16.17 3.16 -8.28
CA ALA A 120 16.36 4.16 -7.23
C ALA A 120 17.03 3.58 -5.98
N SER A 121 17.80 4.44 -5.31
CA SER A 121 18.31 4.16 -3.96
C SER A 121 17.32 4.70 -2.93
N LEU A 122 17.10 3.94 -1.86
CA LEU A 122 16.16 4.26 -0.79
C LEU A 122 16.90 4.41 0.53
N THR A 123 16.56 5.43 1.31
CA THR A 123 17.07 5.62 2.68
C THR A 123 15.93 5.80 3.68
N LEU A 124 16.16 5.35 4.89
CA LEU A 124 15.32 5.58 6.06
C LEU A 124 16.14 6.27 7.13
N ASN A 125 15.75 7.47 7.53
CA ASN A 125 16.49 8.30 8.51
C ASN A 125 17.99 8.38 8.17
N GLY A 126 18.32 8.57 6.88
CA GLY A 126 19.69 8.63 6.36
C GLY A 126 20.41 7.28 6.22
N SER A 127 19.83 6.18 6.68
CA SER A 127 20.41 4.83 6.52
C SER A 127 19.91 4.18 5.24
N THR A 128 20.81 3.63 4.43
CA THR A 128 20.46 2.95 3.17
C THR A 128 19.64 1.68 3.41
N ILE A 129 18.54 1.54 2.71
CA ILE A 129 17.75 0.31 2.64
C ILE A 129 18.30 -0.56 1.51
N SER A 130 18.62 -1.82 1.82
CA SER A 130 19.17 -2.74 0.83
C SER A 130 18.18 -3.04 -0.29
N SER A 131 18.62 -2.95 -1.54
CA SER A 131 17.81 -3.34 -2.72
C SER A 131 17.42 -4.83 -2.71
N ALA A 132 18.12 -5.67 -1.94
CA ALA A 132 17.74 -7.07 -1.75
C ALA A 132 16.39 -7.25 -1.04
N GLN A 133 15.87 -6.20 -0.37
CA GLN A 133 14.55 -6.20 0.26
C GLN A 133 13.43 -5.79 -0.72
N ALA A 134 13.80 -5.38 -1.93
CA ALA A 134 12.83 -4.97 -2.94
C ALA A 134 12.07 -6.16 -3.51
N GLN A 135 10.77 -5.99 -3.70
CA GLN A 135 9.92 -6.90 -4.45
C GLN A 135 9.57 -6.25 -5.79
N ALA A 136 9.94 -6.90 -6.89
CA ALA A 136 9.56 -6.44 -8.23
C ALA A 136 8.03 -6.43 -8.40
N VAL A 137 7.54 -5.47 -9.17
CA VAL A 137 6.13 -5.37 -9.53
C VAL A 137 5.88 -6.14 -10.83
N LEU A 138 5.16 -7.25 -10.76
CA LEU A 138 4.83 -8.06 -11.92
C LEU A 138 3.94 -7.26 -12.90
N GLY A 139 4.37 -7.18 -14.15
CA GLY A 139 3.69 -6.41 -15.20
C GLY A 139 4.09 -4.94 -15.28
N ASN A 140 4.94 -4.45 -14.35
CA ASN A 140 5.55 -3.12 -14.43
C ASN A 140 6.89 -3.09 -13.69
N THR A 141 7.92 -3.66 -14.33
CA THR A 141 9.24 -3.89 -13.74
C THR A 141 10.07 -2.63 -13.49
N ASP A 142 9.60 -1.46 -13.94
CA ASP A 142 10.24 -0.18 -13.61
C ASP A 142 10.07 0.18 -12.13
N TRP A 143 9.11 -0.45 -11.45
CA TRP A 143 8.76 -0.20 -10.07
C TRP A 143 9.07 -1.39 -9.17
N VAL A 144 9.43 -1.07 -7.93
CA VAL A 144 9.61 -2.03 -6.84
C VAL A 144 8.89 -1.55 -5.59
N THR A 145 8.55 -2.49 -4.74
CA THR A 145 7.98 -2.22 -3.43
C THR A 145 8.88 -2.71 -2.31
N TYR A 146 8.82 -2.01 -1.17
CA TYR A 146 9.47 -2.43 0.07
C TYR A 146 8.43 -2.46 1.18
N ARG A 147 8.62 -3.35 2.13
CA ARG A 147 7.96 -3.31 3.43
C ARG A 147 9.04 -3.16 4.50
N ILE A 148 8.95 -2.10 5.27
CA ILE A 148 9.88 -1.80 6.36
C ILE A 148 9.09 -1.89 7.65
N SER A 149 9.32 -2.95 8.42
CA SER A 149 8.52 -3.28 9.59
C SER A 149 9.12 -2.72 10.88
N GLY A 150 8.25 -2.44 11.85
CA GLY A 150 8.63 -2.05 13.18
C GLY A 150 9.22 -0.66 13.29
N VAL A 151 8.79 0.28 12.44
CA VAL A 151 9.24 1.67 12.50
C VAL A 151 8.58 2.41 13.66
N SER A 152 9.29 3.39 14.23
CA SER A 152 8.82 4.18 15.37
C SER A 152 9.37 5.59 15.38
N GLY A 153 8.67 6.50 16.05
CA GLY A 153 9.05 7.90 16.16
C GLY A 153 8.99 8.65 14.83
N ASN A 154 9.83 9.65 14.68
CA ASN A 154 9.91 10.44 13.45
C ASN A 154 10.64 9.65 12.36
N VAL A 155 10.01 9.56 11.20
CA VAL A 155 10.54 8.84 10.05
C VAL A 155 10.73 9.82 8.90
N ASN A 156 11.93 9.79 8.31
CA ASN A 156 12.24 10.39 7.02
C ASN A 156 12.59 9.28 6.03
N ILE A 157 11.82 9.18 4.95
CA ILE A 157 12.08 8.28 3.81
C ILE A 157 12.47 9.13 2.62
N GLU A 158 13.59 8.77 1.98
CA GLU A 158 14.07 9.43 0.78
C GLU A 158 14.41 8.40 -0.31
N SER A 159 14.14 8.79 -1.55
CA SER A 159 14.47 8.01 -2.73
C SER A 159 15.14 8.90 -3.78
N THR A 160 16.03 8.32 -4.57
CA THR A 160 16.60 9.02 -5.75
C THR A 160 15.62 9.05 -6.94
N GLY A 161 14.47 8.42 -6.81
CA GLY A 161 13.37 8.42 -7.79
C GLY A 161 12.03 8.79 -7.15
N PRO A 162 10.93 8.74 -7.92
CA PRO A 162 9.58 8.97 -7.40
C PRO A 162 9.28 8.05 -6.22
N LEU A 163 8.61 8.57 -5.18
CA LEU A 163 8.39 7.89 -3.93
C LEU A 163 6.92 8.00 -3.49
N ALA A 164 6.29 6.86 -3.26
CA ALA A 164 5.02 6.78 -2.54
C ALA A 164 5.19 5.94 -1.27
N VAL A 165 4.63 6.42 -0.17
CA VAL A 165 4.75 5.76 1.14
C VAL A 165 3.37 5.54 1.72
N GLY A 166 3.04 4.29 2.04
CA GLY A 166 1.91 3.91 2.86
C GLY A 166 2.38 3.59 4.28
N VAL A 167 1.57 3.90 5.26
CA VAL A 167 1.77 3.48 6.65
C VAL A 167 0.64 2.55 7.03
N PHE A 168 1.00 1.47 7.68
CA PHE A 168 0.06 0.53 8.28
C PHE A 168 0.46 0.29 9.72
N GLY A 169 -0.42 0.58 10.65
CA GLY A 169 -0.21 0.37 12.07
C GLY A 169 -1.22 -0.60 12.64
N TYR A 170 -0.76 -1.46 13.53
CA TYR A 170 -1.61 -2.44 14.20
C TYR A 170 -1.17 -2.65 15.64
N GLY A 171 -2.10 -3.05 16.50
CA GLY A 171 -1.80 -3.25 17.90
C GLY A 171 -2.92 -3.90 18.68
N SER A 172 -2.59 -4.37 19.87
CA SER A 172 -3.56 -4.84 20.85
C SER A 172 -4.26 -3.66 21.49
N ASN A 173 -5.52 -3.85 21.89
CA ASN A 173 -6.21 -2.88 22.74
C ASN A 173 -5.42 -2.73 24.06
N PRO A 174 -4.92 -1.53 24.42
CA PRO A 174 -4.15 -1.32 25.63
C PRO A 174 -4.95 -1.65 26.90
N ASN A 175 -6.29 -1.62 26.82
CA ASN A 175 -7.17 -2.00 27.95
C ASN A 175 -7.51 -3.49 27.99
N ASN A 176 -7.12 -4.26 26.96
CA ASN A 176 -7.30 -5.72 26.92
C ASN A 176 -6.24 -6.39 26.04
N PRO A 177 -4.98 -6.48 26.53
CA PRO A 177 -3.86 -7.00 25.77
C PRO A 177 -4.00 -8.48 25.36
N ASN A 178 -4.94 -9.23 25.96
CA ASN A 178 -5.17 -10.63 25.65
C ASN A 178 -6.11 -10.87 24.45
N GLN A 179 -6.70 -9.82 23.88
CA GLN A 179 -7.60 -9.94 22.73
C GLN A 179 -6.89 -9.96 21.35
N GLY A 180 -5.56 -10.00 21.33
CA GLY A 180 -4.81 -9.94 20.07
C GLY A 180 -4.85 -8.55 19.40
N ILE A 181 -4.70 -8.50 18.07
CA ILE A 181 -4.74 -7.25 17.31
C ILE A 181 -6.20 -6.79 17.21
N THR A 182 -6.54 -5.72 17.91
CA THR A 182 -7.92 -5.20 17.99
C THR A 182 -8.09 -3.82 17.40
N SER A 183 -7.00 -3.17 16.97
CA SER A 183 -7.03 -1.83 16.42
C SER A 183 -5.88 -1.60 15.45
N GLY A 184 -6.06 -0.64 14.56
CA GLY A 184 -5.04 -0.27 13.59
C GLY A 184 -5.37 1.03 12.89
N PHE A 185 -4.44 1.49 12.10
CA PHE A 185 -4.61 2.64 11.21
C PHE A 185 -3.84 2.41 9.93
N ALA A 186 -4.22 3.13 8.89
CA ALA A 186 -3.45 3.19 7.67
C ALA A 186 -3.59 4.56 7.01
N GLY A 187 -2.62 4.92 6.22
CA GLY A 187 -2.63 6.15 5.44
C GLY A 187 -1.61 6.10 4.31
N TYR A 188 -1.79 6.93 3.30
CA TYR A 188 -0.79 7.17 2.27
C TYR A 188 -0.23 8.57 2.39
N TYR A 189 1.10 8.64 2.34
CA TYR A 189 1.88 9.87 2.29
C TYR A 189 2.57 9.93 0.92
N SER A 190 1.80 10.16 -0.11
CA SER A 190 2.33 10.47 -1.42
C SER A 190 1.82 11.86 -1.79
N GLY A 191 2.72 12.84 -1.76
CA GLY A 191 2.42 14.15 -2.32
C GLY A 191 2.41 14.07 -3.84
N PHE A 192 1.43 14.69 -4.48
CA PHE A 192 1.54 15.03 -5.88
C PHE A 192 2.36 16.31 -5.95
N GLY A 193 3.52 16.27 -6.60
CA GLY A 193 4.24 17.50 -6.90
C GLY A 193 3.31 18.37 -7.76
N SER A 194 3.02 19.59 -7.33
CA SER A 194 2.46 20.61 -8.21
C SER A 194 3.60 21.17 -9.06
N ASN A 195 3.52 21.03 -10.37
CA ASN A 195 4.30 21.89 -11.28
C ASN A 195 3.72 23.28 -11.26
#